data_b1d662ebe3be32f07269eecd1dffe482
#
_entry.id   b1d662ebe3be32f07269eecd1dffe482
#
_cell.length_a   1.000
_cell.length_b   1.000
_cell.length_c   1.000
_cell.angle_alpha   90.00
_cell.angle_beta   90.00
_cell.angle_gamma   90.00
#
_symmetry.space_group_name_H-M   'P 1'
#
loop_
_entity.id
_entity.type
_entity.pdbx_description
1 polymer ?
#
loop_
_entity_poly.entity_id
_entity_poly.type
_entity_poly.pdbx_seq_one_letter_code
_entity_poly.pdbx_strand_id
1 'polypeptide(L)'
;RFSSLRGVPLSYDGIGAYLMAQADEEDTRKDTEKWMAQFTRAEVCPECSGGRLNREALHYYIEGKNIGEVASMELTQLASWLEGLEDRLSPQQRTIATEVLKEIRTRLSFLLDVGLGYLSMNRISASLSGGESQRIRLATQIGTQLVEVLYILDEPSIGLHQRDNVRLIHSLQRLRDLGNTVIVVEHDKDMMLEAD
;
A
#
# COMPACT_ATOMS: atom_id res chain seq x y z
N ARG A 1 8.32 35.53 -29.06
CA ARG A 1 7.08 36.29 -28.79
C ARG A 1 6.15 36.10 -29.97
N PHE A 2 5.00 35.50 -29.74
CA PHE A 2 3.94 35.43 -30.75
C PHE A 2 2.93 36.53 -30.41
N SER A 3 2.56 37.35 -31.38
CA SER A 3 1.46 38.30 -31.22
C SER A 3 0.14 37.60 -31.58
N SER A 4 -0.88 37.73 -30.77
CA SER A 4 -2.22 37.29 -31.15
C SER A 4 -2.79 38.16 -32.26
N LEU A 5 -3.73 37.64 -33.03
CA LEU A 5 -4.50 38.37 -34.05
C LEU A 5 -5.28 39.60 -33.48
N ARG A 6 -5.29 39.81 -32.15
CA ARG A 6 -5.92 40.93 -31.44
C ARG A 6 -4.93 41.85 -30.73
N GLY A 7 -3.62 41.76 -31.02
CA GLY A 7 -2.60 42.64 -30.42
C GLY A 7 -2.26 42.36 -28.94
N VAL A 8 -2.76 41.29 -28.35
CA VAL A 8 -2.40 40.86 -26.97
C VAL A 8 -1.10 40.08 -27.07
N PRO A 9 -0.01 40.48 -26.37
CA PRO A 9 1.23 39.70 -26.35
C PRO A 9 1.02 38.36 -25.68
N LEU A 10 1.25 37.26 -26.39
CA LEU A 10 1.30 35.92 -25.82
C LEU A 10 2.76 35.60 -25.44
N SER A 11 2.98 35.25 -24.17
CA SER A 11 4.24 34.67 -23.73
C SER A 11 4.14 33.14 -23.86
N TYR A 12 5.17 32.55 -24.46
CA TYR A 12 5.31 31.10 -24.49
C TYR A 12 6.61 30.74 -23.78
N ASP A 13 6.45 30.07 -22.63
CA ASP A 13 7.55 29.73 -21.73
C ASP A 13 8.25 28.41 -22.11
N GLY A 14 7.85 27.82 -23.21
CA GLY A 14 8.40 26.57 -23.73
C GLY A 14 7.56 25.35 -23.39
N ILE A 15 7.78 24.24 -24.12
CA ILE A 15 7.04 22.99 -23.98
C ILE A 15 7.20 22.41 -22.56
N GLY A 16 8.39 22.53 -21.96
CA GLY A 16 8.65 22.03 -20.60
C GLY A 16 7.79 22.70 -19.54
N ALA A 17 7.69 24.03 -19.57
CA ALA A 17 6.86 24.80 -18.65
C ALA A 17 5.37 24.47 -18.85
N TYR A 18 4.93 24.32 -20.09
CA TYR A 18 3.57 23.92 -20.41
C TYR A 18 3.24 22.53 -19.85
N LEU A 19 4.13 21.53 -20.02
CA LEU A 19 3.94 20.18 -19.48
C LEU A 19 3.90 20.17 -17.95
N MET A 20 4.76 20.97 -17.29
CA MET A 20 4.76 21.10 -15.83
C MET A 20 3.46 21.72 -15.32
N ALA A 21 2.99 22.79 -15.95
CA ALA A 21 1.72 23.41 -15.55
C ALA A 21 0.52 22.46 -15.69
N GLN A 22 0.51 21.61 -16.74
CA GLN A 22 -0.52 20.58 -16.91
C GLN A 22 -0.42 19.44 -15.89
N ALA A 23 0.78 19.14 -15.37
CA ALA A 23 0.99 18.11 -14.36
C ALA A 23 0.50 18.53 -12.96
N ASP A 24 0.50 19.84 -12.67
CA ASP A 24 0.09 20.41 -11.38
C ASP A 24 -1.42 20.67 -11.30
N GLU A 25 -2.16 20.58 -12.42
CA GLU A 25 -3.64 20.70 -12.39
C GLU A 25 -4.26 19.41 -11.88
N GLU A 26 -4.90 19.46 -10.71
CA GLU A 26 -5.58 18.31 -10.05
C GLU A 26 -6.73 17.70 -10.88
N ASP A 27 -7.25 18.40 -11.86
CA ASP A 27 -8.37 17.99 -12.73
C ASP A 27 -7.91 17.47 -14.10
N THR A 28 -6.74 16.85 -14.16
CA THR A 28 -6.17 16.34 -15.42
C THR A 28 -7.00 15.16 -15.92
N ARG A 29 -7.68 15.33 -17.05
CA ARG A 29 -8.44 14.25 -17.70
C ARG A 29 -7.48 13.10 -18.05
N LYS A 30 -7.93 11.85 -17.92
CA LYS A 30 -7.15 10.61 -18.22
C LYS A 30 -6.47 10.64 -19.61
N ASP A 31 -7.02 11.38 -20.55
CA ASP A 31 -6.44 11.56 -21.88
C ASP A 31 -5.20 12.47 -21.88
N THR A 32 -5.18 13.47 -20.99
CA THR A 32 -4.01 14.36 -20.80
C THR A 32 -2.86 13.61 -20.15
N GLU A 33 -3.12 12.78 -19.14
CA GLU A 33 -2.10 11.91 -18.52
C GLU A 33 -1.47 10.94 -19.53
N LYS A 34 -2.31 10.29 -20.36
CA LYS A 34 -1.84 9.42 -21.43
C LYS A 34 -0.98 10.15 -22.47
N TRP A 35 -1.37 11.37 -22.81
CA TRP A 35 -0.63 12.20 -23.73
C TRP A 35 0.72 12.63 -23.12
N MET A 36 0.72 13.07 -21.87
CA MET A 36 1.91 13.47 -21.13
C MET A 36 2.90 12.31 -20.93
N ALA A 37 2.42 11.09 -20.71
CA ALA A 37 3.25 9.90 -20.55
C ALA A 37 4.16 9.60 -21.75
N GLN A 38 3.85 10.15 -22.94
CA GLN A 38 4.70 10.04 -24.12
C GLN A 38 5.94 10.94 -24.06
N PHE A 39 5.92 11.99 -23.24
CA PHE A 39 6.98 13.01 -23.12
C PHE A 39 7.67 13.00 -21.75
N THR A 40 7.15 12.21 -20.80
CA THR A 40 7.67 12.11 -19.43
C THR A 40 8.19 10.71 -19.17
N ARG A 41 9.23 10.62 -18.36
CA ARG A 41 9.78 9.37 -17.87
C ARG A 41 9.87 9.43 -16.36
N ALA A 42 9.35 8.40 -15.67
CA ALA A 42 9.56 8.26 -14.24
C ALA A 42 11.03 7.89 -13.98
N GLU A 43 11.71 8.71 -13.20
CA GLU A 43 13.08 8.46 -12.76
C GLU A 43 13.16 8.37 -11.25
N VAL A 44 14.13 7.59 -10.77
CA VAL A 44 14.38 7.49 -9.34
C VAL A 44 14.96 8.83 -8.86
N CYS A 45 14.33 9.41 -7.85
CA CYS A 45 14.79 10.68 -7.27
C CYS A 45 16.24 10.53 -6.78
N PRO A 46 17.19 11.37 -7.24
CA PRO A 46 18.60 11.29 -6.83
C PRO A 46 18.82 11.63 -5.35
N GLU A 47 17.93 12.43 -4.73
CA GLU A 47 18.03 12.81 -3.33
C GLU A 47 17.64 11.69 -2.37
N CYS A 48 16.52 10.99 -2.63
CA CYS A 48 16.02 9.96 -1.74
C CYS A 48 16.16 8.53 -2.28
N SER A 49 16.73 8.36 -3.49
CA SER A 49 16.92 7.06 -4.14
C SER A 49 15.65 6.18 -4.12
N GLY A 50 14.48 6.82 -4.28
CA GLY A 50 13.19 6.15 -4.23
C GLY A 50 12.61 5.93 -2.82
N GLY A 51 13.33 6.24 -1.76
CA GLY A 51 12.88 6.05 -0.37
C GLY A 51 11.83 7.03 0.12
N ARG A 52 11.58 8.12 -0.62
CA ARG A 52 10.58 9.17 -0.29
C ARG A 52 10.77 9.82 1.08
N LEU A 53 11.93 9.64 1.71
CA LEU A 53 12.30 10.18 3.01
C LEU A 53 13.46 11.17 2.85
N ASN A 54 13.48 12.20 3.68
CA ASN A 54 14.62 13.11 3.74
C ASN A 54 15.83 12.43 4.44
N ARG A 55 17.02 12.99 4.25
CA ARG A 55 18.26 12.43 4.83
C ARG A 55 18.24 12.42 6.35
N GLU A 56 17.63 13.42 6.98
CA GLU A 56 17.55 13.53 8.44
C GLU A 56 16.75 12.39 9.04
N ALA A 57 15.61 11.98 8.44
CA ALA A 57 14.81 10.87 8.90
C ALA A 57 15.57 9.52 8.87
N LEU A 58 16.56 9.38 7.99
CA LEU A 58 17.37 8.17 7.87
C LEU A 58 18.49 8.04 8.90
N HIS A 59 18.71 9.07 9.74
CA HIS A 59 19.72 9.04 10.83
C HIS A 59 19.19 8.40 12.12
N TYR A 60 17.91 8.07 12.20
CA TYR A 60 17.33 7.38 13.35
C TYR A 60 17.36 5.88 13.14
N TYR A 61 17.98 5.16 14.08
CA TYR A 61 18.16 3.72 14.01
C TYR A 61 17.49 3.01 15.18
N ILE A 62 16.82 1.89 14.89
CA ILE A 62 16.31 0.93 15.85
C ILE A 62 16.97 -0.42 15.51
N GLU A 63 17.73 -0.98 16.44
CA GLU A 63 18.45 -2.24 16.22
C GLU A 63 19.24 -2.26 14.88
N GLY A 64 19.99 -1.18 14.65
CA GLY A 64 20.87 -1.03 13.48
C GLY A 64 20.15 -0.80 12.15
N LYS A 65 18.83 -0.60 12.13
CA LYS A 65 18.04 -0.33 10.93
C LYS A 65 17.34 1.01 11.01
N ASN A 66 17.40 1.77 9.92
CA ASN A 66 16.61 2.99 9.76
C ASN A 66 15.23 2.70 9.15
N ILE A 67 14.35 3.70 9.16
CA ILE A 67 12.98 3.54 8.66
C ILE A 67 12.92 3.16 7.18
N GLY A 68 13.85 3.60 6.35
CA GLY A 68 13.93 3.25 4.92
C GLY A 68 14.24 1.77 4.72
N GLU A 69 15.21 1.23 5.49
CA GLU A 69 15.57 -0.19 5.47
C GLU A 69 14.41 -1.04 5.97
N VAL A 70 13.77 -0.65 7.07
CA VAL A 70 12.59 -1.36 7.61
C VAL A 70 11.44 -1.36 6.61
N ALA A 71 11.14 -0.22 5.97
CA ALA A 71 10.07 -0.12 4.98
C ALA A 71 10.35 -0.92 3.68
N SER A 72 11.62 -1.23 3.41
CA SER A 72 12.04 -2.01 2.24
C SER A 72 11.96 -3.51 2.44
N MET A 73 11.80 -3.98 3.68
CA MET A 73 11.64 -5.40 3.98
C MET A 73 10.33 -5.93 3.43
N GLU A 74 10.32 -7.19 3.04
CA GLU A 74 9.08 -7.93 2.87
C GLU A 74 8.33 -8.03 4.20
N LEU A 75 6.98 -8.02 4.16
CA LEU A 75 6.16 -8.05 5.38
C LEU A 75 6.45 -9.28 6.26
N THR A 76 6.79 -10.43 5.66
CA THR A 76 7.23 -11.61 6.39
C THR A 76 8.54 -11.38 7.14
N GLN A 77 9.52 -10.74 6.52
CA GLN A 77 10.79 -10.40 7.14
C GLN A 77 10.62 -9.34 8.23
N LEU A 78 9.74 -8.36 7.98
CA LEU A 78 9.38 -7.34 8.95
C LEU A 78 8.75 -7.96 10.19
N ALA A 79 7.82 -8.90 10.02
CA ALA A 79 7.21 -9.62 11.15
C ALA A 79 8.27 -10.33 12.00
N SER A 80 9.16 -11.09 11.37
CA SER A 80 10.24 -11.78 12.07
C SER A 80 11.22 -10.82 12.76
N TRP A 81 11.51 -9.66 12.15
CA TRP A 81 12.36 -8.65 12.78
C TRP A 81 11.72 -8.00 14.00
N LEU A 82 10.39 -7.83 13.98
CA LEU A 82 9.61 -7.29 15.10
C LEU A 82 9.48 -8.29 16.26
N GLU A 83 9.66 -9.60 16.02
CA GLU A 83 9.63 -10.61 17.08
C GLU A 83 10.77 -10.38 18.08
N GLY A 84 10.42 -10.30 19.37
CA GLY A 84 11.38 -10.07 20.45
C GLY A 84 12.10 -8.71 20.37
N LEU A 85 11.61 -7.75 19.57
CA LEU A 85 12.22 -6.43 19.48
C LEU A 85 12.24 -5.71 20.84
N GLU A 86 11.17 -5.87 21.65
CA GLU A 86 11.09 -5.27 22.99
C GLU A 86 12.22 -5.71 23.90
N ASP A 87 12.70 -6.94 23.77
CA ASP A 87 13.79 -7.46 24.61
C ASP A 87 15.15 -6.88 24.25
N ARG A 88 15.27 -6.34 23.05
CA ARG A 88 16.48 -5.68 22.52
C ARG A 88 16.50 -4.17 22.77
N LEU A 89 15.37 -3.59 23.19
CA LEU A 89 15.24 -2.17 23.49
C LEU A 89 15.63 -1.86 24.94
N SER A 90 16.10 -0.63 25.18
CA SER A 90 16.30 -0.10 26.55
C SER A 90 14.96 -0.03 27.31
N PRO A 91 14.96 -0.07 28.65
CA PRO A 91 13.70 -0.01 29.45
C PRO A 91 12.83 1.18 29.10
N GLN A 92 13.43 2.35 28.86
CA GLN A 92 12.70 3.56 28.49
C GLN A 92 12.08 3.43 27.09
N GLN A 93 12.84 2.94 26.10
CA GLN A 93 12.33 2.69 24.75
C GLN A 93 11.23 1.62 24.74
N ARG A 94 11.37 0.55 25.54
CA ARG A 94 10.37 -0.49 25.70
C ARG A 94 9.03 0.08 26.17
N THR A 95 9.03 0.92 27.19
CA THR A 95 7.81 1.56 27.72
C THR A 95 7.08 2.36 26.63
N ILE A 96 7.81 3.10 25.81
CA ILE A 96 7.24 3.89 24.71
C ILE A 96 6.74 2.99 23.58
N ALA A 97 7.50 1.93 23.25
CA ALA A 97 7.26 1.11 22.06
C ALA A 97 6.16 0.06 22.26
N THR A 98 5.85 -0.38 23.47
CA THR A 98 4.97 -1.53 23.72
C THR A 98 3.62 -1.44 23.01
N GLU A 99 2.88 -0.37 23.21
CA GLU A 99 1.56 -0.21 22.57
C GLU A 99 1.68 -0.03 21.04
N VAL A 100 2.69 0.71 20.59
CA VAL A 100 2.94 0.94 19.16
C VAL A 100 3.31 -0.37 18.45
N LEU A 101 4.18 -1.18 19.03
CA LEU A 101 4.58 -2.47 18.47
C LEU A 101 3.43 -3.47 18.45
N LYS A 102 2.61 -3.47 19.48
CA LYS A 102 1.39 -4.29 19.53
C LYS A 102 0.46 -3.95 18.35
N GLU A 103 0.20 -2.67 18.13
CA GLU A 103 -0.66 -2.21 17.03
C GLU A 103 -0.04 -2.53 15.65
N ILE A 104 1.26 -2.31 15.48
CA ILE A 104 1.96 -2.65 14.22
C ILE A 104 1.87 -4.16 13.95
N ARG A 105 2.12 -5.02 14.93
CA ARG A 105 2.02 -6.48 14.79
C ARG A 105 0.60 -6.92 14.42
N THR A 106 -0.40 -6.32 15.05
CA THR A 106 -1.80 -6.62 14.75
C THR A 106 -2.14 -6.28 13.31
N ARG A 107 -1.78 -5.09 12.83
CA ARG A 107 -2.02 -4.69 11.43
C ARG A 107 -1.21 -5.51 10.43
N LEU A 108 0.03 -5.83 10.80
CA LEU A 108 0.89 -6.65 9.96
C LEU A 108 0.34 -8.08 9.84
N SER A 109 -0.19 -8.66 10.91
CA SER A 109 -0.81 -10.00 10.87
C SER A 109 -1.98 -10.04 9.88
N PHE A 110 -2.82 -9.00 9.82
CA PHE A 110 -3.92 -8.95 8.83
C PHE A 110 -3.41 -8.96 7.39
N LEU A 111 -2.30 -8.25 7.10
CA LEU A 111 -1.69 -8.26 5.76
C LEU A 111 -1.10 -9.64 5.42
N LEU A 112 -0.52 -10.32 6.40
CA LEU A 112 0.02 -11.67 6.24
C LEU A 112 -1.10 -12.71 6.05
N ASP A 113 -2.20 -12.55 6.80
CA ASP A 113 -3.37 -13.44 6.73
C ASP A 113 -4.05 -13.41 5.35
N VAL A 114 -4.03 -12.27 4.67
CA VAL A 114 -4.53 -12.16 3.28
C VAL A 114 -3.48 -12.48 2.21
N GLY A 115 -2.34 -13.08 2.59
CA GLY A 115 -1.33 -13.57 1.64
C GLY A 115 -0.43 -12.49 1.02
N LEU A 116 -0.27 -11.32 1.65
CA LEU A 116 0.54 -10.22 1.14
C LEU A 116 1.97 -10.18 1.70
N GLY A 117 2.45 -11.28 2.27
CA GLY A 117 3.74 -11.35 2.96
C GLY A 117 4.96 -10.99 2.11
N TYR A 118 4.88 -11.14 0.80
CA TYR A 118 5.94 -10.81 -0.16
C TYR A 118 6.02 -9.31 -0.53
N LEU A 119 5.02 -8.52 -0.15
CA LEU A 119 5.05 -7.09 -0.40
C LEU A 119 5.96 -6.37 0.60
N SER A 120 6.44 -5.18 0.21
CA SER A 120 7.14 -4.25 1.10
C SER A 120 6.33 -2.98 1.32
N MET A 121 6.54 -2.31 2.46
CA MET A 121 5.81 -1.09 2.81
C MET A 121 6.10 0.09 1.88
N ASN A 122 7.26 0.12 1.25
CA ASN A 122 7.66 1.19 0.33
C ASN A 122 7.16 0.98 -1.11
N ARG A 123 6.43 -0.09 -1.39
CA ARG A 123 5.91 -0.37 -2.73
C ARG A 123 4.94 0.72 -3.20
N ILE A 124 5.08 1.12 -4.46
CA ILE A 124 4.24 2.16 -5.07
C ILE A 124 2.84 1.59 -5.33
N SER A 125 1.80 2.27 -4.88
CA SER A 125 0.40 1.81 -5.04
C SER A 125 0.01 1.54 -6.49
N ALA A 126 0.50 2.36 -7.43
CA ALA A 126 0.26 2.16 -8.87
C ALA A 126 0.88 0.88 -9.44
N SER A 127 1.82 0.24 -8.73
CA SER A 127 2.43 -1.04 -9.14
C SER A 127 1.69 -2.27 -8.59
N LEU A 128 0.66 -2.07 -7.79
CA LEU A 128 -0.14 -3.15 -7.22
C LEU A 128 -1.10 -3.70 -8.29
N SER A 129 -1.25 -5.01 -8.31
CA SER A 129 -2.32 -5.66 -9.07
C SER A 129 -3.70 -5.38 -8.46
N GLY A 130 -4.77 -5.61 -9.23
CA GLY A 130 -6.13 -5.46 -8.72
C GLY A 130 -6.37 -6.33 -7.49
N GLY A 131 -5.97 -7.60 -7.51
CA GLY A 131 -6.09 -8.52 -6.38
C GLY A 131 -5.27 -8.08 -5.15
N GLU A 132 -4.03 -7.58 -5.33
CA GLU A 132 -3.24 -7.03 -4.22
C GLU A 132 -3.94 -5.84 -3.56
N SER A 133 -4.44 -4.90 -4.37
CA SER A 133 -5.17 -3.72 -3.88
C SER A 133 -6.45 -4.12 -3.12
N GLN A 134 -7.18 -5.10 -3.61
CA GLN A 134 -8.38 -5.63 -2.96
C GLN A 134 -8.05 -6.28 -1.61
N ARG A 135 -7.01 -7.10 -1.56
CA ARG A 135 -6.56 -7.74 -0.30
C ARG A 135 -6.03 -6.74 0.73
N ILE A 136 -5.34 -5.67 0.31
CA ILE A 136 -4.95 -4.58 1.22
C ILE A 136 -6.19 -3.92 1.84
N ARG A 137 -7.23 -3.65 1.02
CA ARG A 137 -8.50 -3.11 1.54
C ARG A 137 -9.15 -4.08 2.52
N LEU A 138 -9.20 -5.37 2.19
CA LEU A 138 -9.74 -6.42 3.07
C LEU A 138 -8.99 -6.46 4.41
N ALA A 139 -7.66 -6.48 4.40
CA ALA A 139 -6.84 -6.46 5.62
C ALA A 139 -7.13 -5.21 6.48
N THR A 140 -7.29 -4.04 5.82
CA THR A 140 -7.64 -2.80 6.51
C THR A 140 -9.02 -2.90 7.17
N GLN A 141 -10.00 -3.48 6.48
CA GLN A 141 -11.38 -3.64 6.97
C GLN A 141 -11.44 -4.62 8.15
N ILE A 142 -10.72 -5.74 8.10
CA ILE A 142 -10.58 -6.67 9.23
C ILE A 142 -9.99 -5.93 10.44
N GLY A 143 -9.01 -5.08 10.20
CA GLY A 143 -8.36 -4.27 11.25
C GLY A 143 -9.25 -3.24 11.91
N THR A 144 -10.31 -2.77 11.26
CA THR A 144 -11.27 -1.82 11.86
C THR A 144 -12.25 -2.48 12.84
N GLN A 145 -12.37 -3.80 12.81
CA GLN A 145 -13.32 -4.58 13.62
C GLN A 145 -14.78 -4.05 13.54
N LEU A 146 -15.16 -3.50 12.39
CA LEU A 146 -16.53 -3.07 12.16
C LEU A 146 -17.48 -4.28 12.18
N VAL A 147 -18.67 -4.07 12.68
CA VAL A 147 -19.76 -5.05 12.75
C VAL A 147 -20.97 -4.57 11.95
N GLU A 148 -21.86 -5.50 11.56
CA GLU A 148 -23.08 -5.21 10.79
C GLU A 148 -22.79 -4.57 9.41
N VAL A 149 -21.65 -4.89 8.79
CA VAL A 149 -21.26 -4.41 7.47
C VAL A 149 -21.46 -5.50 6.43
N LEU A 150 -21.91 -5.11 5.24
CA LEU A 150 -21.94 -5.98 4.05
C LEU A 150 -20.65 -5.82 3.25
N TYR A 151 -19.89 -6.90 3.12
CA TYR A 151 -18.71 -6.99 2.27
C TYR A 151 -19.06 -7.75 0.99
N ILE A 152 -18.72 -7.18 -0.16
CA ILE A 152 -18.85 -7.83 -1.47
C ILE A 152 -17.45 -7.90 -2.07
N LEU A 153 -16.99 -9.12 -2.33
CA LEU A 153 -15.66 -9.41 -2.84
C LEU A 153 -15.78 -10.16 -4.18
N ASP A 154 -15.04 -9.69 -5.16
CA ASP A 154 -15.00 -10.28 -6.49
C ASP A 154 -13.63 -10.93 -6.71
N GLU A 155 -13.62 -12.26 -6.88
CA GLU A 155 -12.43 -13.10 -7.06
C GLU A 155 -11.24 -12.74 -6.11
N PRO A 156 -11.44 -12.70 -4.77
CA PRO A 156 -10.38 -12.31 -3.84
C PRO A 156 -9.21 -13.29 -3.80
N SER A 157 -9.38 -14.53 -4.26
CA SER A 157 -8.34 -15.55 -4.38
C SER A 157 -7.44 -15.38 -5.60
N ILE A 158 -7.78 -14.47 -6.54
CA ILE A 158 -7.05 -14.34 -7.81
C ILE A 158 -5.56 -14.08 -7.58
N GLY A 159 -4.72 -14.89 -8.20
CA GLY A 159 -3.26 -14.78 -8.10
C GLY A 159 -2.68 -15.27 -6.78
N LEU A 160 -3.47 -15.89 -5.89
CA LEU A 160 -2.96 -16.55 -4.70
C LEU A 160 -2.47 -17.98 -5.02
N HIS A 161 -1.47 -18.41 -4.27
CA HIS A 161 -1.12 -19.81 -4.20
C HIS A 161 -2.13 -20.54 -3.32
N GLN A 162 -2.45 -21.81 -3.65
CA GLN A 162 -3.44 -22.62 -2.90
C GLN A 162 -3.22 -22.61 -1.37
N ARG A 163 -1.97 -22.57 -0.92
CA ARG A 163 -1.62 -22.45 0.51
C ARG A 163 -2.14 -21.16 1.15
N ASP A 164 -2.19 -20.07 0.40
CA ASP A 164 -2.61 -18.76 0.90
C ASP A 164 -4.14 -18.61 0.83
N ASN A 165 -4.83 -19.42 -0.01
CA ASN A 165 -6.30 -19.48 -0.04
C ASN A 165 -6.88 -19.86 1.32
N VAL A 166 -6.27 -20.83 2.00
CA VAL A 166 -6.73 -21.26 3.35
C VAL A 166 -6.69 -20.09 4.35
N ARG A 167 -5.64 -19.27 4.30
CA ARG A 167 -5.53 -18.09 5.17
C ARG A 167 -6.58 -17.04 4.83
N LEU A 168 -6.82 -16.81 3.54
CA LEU A 168 -7.85 -15.89 3.08
C LEU A 168 -9.24 -16.35 3.55
N ILE A 169 -9.57 -17.65 3.39
CA ILE A 169 -10.82 -18.25 3.87
C ILE A 169 -11.01 -17.98 5.36
N HIS A 170 -10.00 -18.29 6.19
CA HIS A 170 -10.06 -18.00 7.61
C HIS A 170 -10.28 -16.52 7.94
N SER A 171 -9.66 -15.63 7.16
CA SER A 171 -9.85 -14.20 7.34
C SER A 171 -11.28 -13.75 7.02
N LEU A 172 -11.90 -14.32 5.99
CA LEU A 172 -13.29 -14.06 5.62
C LEU A 172 -14.27 -14.63 6.66
N GLN A 173 -14.03 -15.85 7.13
CA GLN A 173 -14.81 -16.46 8.22
C GLN A 173 -14.74 -15.61 9.49
N ARG A 174 -13.57 -15.09 9.86
CA ARG A 174 -13.44 -14.15 11.00
C ARG A 174 -14.26 -12.88 10.81
N LEU A 175 -14.28 -12.31 9.59
CA LEU A 175 -15.15 -11.15 9.30
C LEU A 175 -16.63 -11.48 9.51
N ARG A 176 -17.09 -12.64 9.02
CA ARG A 176 -18.45 -13.13 9.24
C ARG A 176 -18.74 -13.31 10.73
N ASP A 177 -17.86 -13.95 11.45
CA ASP A 177 -18.03 -14.27 12.88
C ASP A 177 -18.07 -13.02 13.78
N LEU A 178 -17.53 -11.87 13.29
CA LEU A 178 -17.71 -10.56 13.92
C LEU A 178 -19.13 -9.98 13.74
N GLY A 179 -20.05 -10.67 13.07
CA GLY A 179 -21.43 -10.23 12.84
C GLY A 179 -21.61 -9.49 11.50
N ASN A 180 -20.70 -9.69 10.55
CA ASN A 180 -20.82 -9.12 9.23
C ASN A 180 -21.43 -10.09 8.23
N THR A 181 -21.92 -9.55 7.11
CA THR A 181 -22.33 -10.33 5.94
C THR A 181 -21.23 -10.26 4.89
N VAL A 182 -20.74 -11.41 4.43
CA VAL A 182 -19.70 -11.49 3.42
C VAL A 182 -20.22 -12.23 2.19
N ILE A 183 -20.29 -11.55 1.06
CA ILE A 183 -20.65 -12.14 -0.24
C ILE A 183 -19.38 -12.23 -1.08
N VAL A 184 -19.08 -13.41 -1.56
CA VAL A 184 -17.89 -13.68 -2.37
C VAL A 184 -18.32 -14.25 -3.71
N VAL A 185 -17.84 -13.64 -4.80
CA VAL A 185 -17.93 -14.19 -6.15
C VAL A 185 -16.62 -14.92 -6.42
N GLU A 186 -16.65 -16.22 -6.61
CA GLU A 186 -15.46 -17.05 -6.73
C GLU A 186 -15.63 -18.22 -7.67
N HIS A 187 -14.49 -18.70 -8.19
CA HIS A 187 -14.39 -19.92 -9.01
C HIS A 187 -13.52 -21.00 -8.34
N ASP A 188 -12.82 -20.62 -7.26
CA ASP A 188 -11.99 -21.55 -6.48
C ASP A 188 -12.87 -22.53 -5.70
N LYS A 189 -12.62 -23.83 -5.88
CA LYS A 189 -13.44 -24.89 -5.28
C LYS A 189 -13.38 -24.90 -3.76
N ASP A 190 -12.21 -24.62 -3.18
CA ASP A 190 -12.02 -24.66 -1.72
C ASP A 190 -12.79 -23.50 -1.08
N MET A 191 -12.77 -22.31 -1.71
CA MET A 191 -13.58 -21.15 -1.28
C MET A 191 -15.08 -21.45 -1.36
N MET A 192 -15.54 -22.10 -2.44
CA MET A 192 -16.97 -22.44 -2.61
C MET A 192 -17.45 -23.48 -1.61
N LEU A 193 -16.61 -24.43 -1.18
CA LEU A 193 -16.96 -25.47 -0.23
C LEU A 193 -16.98 -24.97 1.23
N GLU A 194 -16.30 -23.89 1.52
CA GLU A 194 -16.23 -23.29 2.87
C GLU A 194 -17.30 -22.19 3.06
N ALA A 195 -18.14 -21.93 2.06
CA ALA A 195 -19.29 -21.03 2.17
C ALA A 195 -20.43 -21.69 2.97
N ASP A 196 -21.25 -20.86 3.65
CA ASP A 196 -22.42 -21.29 4.42
C ASP A 196 -23.59 -21.72 3.53
#